data_baedb6d29f5ef15377309f859776934c
#
_entry.id   baedb6d29f5ef15377309f859776934c
#
_cell.length_a   1.000
_cell.length_b   1.000
_cell.length_c   1.000
_cell.angle_alpha   90.00
_cell.angle_beta   90.00
_cell.angle_gamma   90.00
#
_symmetry.space_group_name_H-M   'P 1'
#
loop_
_entity.id
_entity.type
_entity.pdbx_description
1 polymer ?
#
loop_
_entity_poly.entity_id
_entity_poly.type
_entity_poly.pdbx_seq_one_letter_code
_entity_poly.pdbx_strand_id
1 'polypeptide(L)'
;EALFKVVTDLKSRGIGIIYITHRMAEVFTIGTHVAIMRDGVITLKGPIGDFTREMLVKGLLPPNMEDVEKREKEEVTIDYTNLKPVLKLEHFSGYGFEDINFEVYPGEILGVAGLVGAGRTELATTIFGREKPLSGKVLLDGKDVTGLSTRDVIAAGINYVPEDRRQNGVFGMSSVAANTTSSLLFNVAMGKVFLNKKKEQEITQKYIDDFRTKVTGQEQSCGSLSGGNQQKVVIGRCLSSLPKLVILDEPTRGIDAAARGDVYSIILELKKKGVAIMLISSDMEEIIELSDRAVVMFQGHVTRTLSKSEIDQNTLMNASFDVKEEGEG
;
A
#
# COMPACT_ATOMS: atom_id res chain seq x y z
N GLU A 1 17.86 1.06 -18.56
CA GLU A 1 19.02 0.65 -19.38
C GLU A 1 19.79 1.85 -19.94
N ALA A 2 19.16 2.86 -20.56
CA ALA A 2 19.84 4.02 -21.14
C ALA A 2 20.67 4.81 -20.09
N LEU A 3 20.13 5.05 -18.89
CA LEU A 3 20.83 5.73 -17.82
C LEU A 3 22.07 4.96 -17.35
N PHE A 4 21.99 3.63 -17.24
CA PHE A 4 23.12 2.80 -16.82
C PHE A 4 24.27 2.82 -17.82
N LYS A 5 23.98 2.87 -19.13
CA LYS A 5 24.99 3.06 -20.16
C LYS A 5 25.73 4.39 -20.01
N VAL A 6 24.99 5.47 -19.75
CA VAL A 6 25.58 6.80 -19.52
C VAL A 6 26.44 6.81 -18.26
N VAL A 7 25.97 6.23 -17.16
CA VAL A 7 26.74 6.14 -15.90
C VAL A 7 28.03 5.34 -16.12
N THR A 8 27.95 4.21 -16.84
CA THR A 8 29.12 3.36 -17.13
C THR A 8 30.13 4.07 -18.04
N ASP A 9 29.67 4.82 -19.04
CA ASP A 9 30.55 5.61 -19.91
C ASP A 9 31.26 6.73 -19.11
N LEU A 10 30.57 7.48 -18.33
CA LEU A 10 31.15 8.52 -17.46
C LEU A 10 32.18 7.94 -16.48
N LYS A 11 31.87 6.78 -15.87
CA LYS A 11 32.79 6.06 -14.99
C LYS A 11 34.04 5.63 -15.70
N SER A 12 33.96 5.14 -16.98
CA SER A 12 35.11 4.76 -17.79
C SER A 12 36.04 5.92 -18.12
N ARG A 13 35.51 7.15 -18.10
CA ARG A 13 36.26 8.41 -18.28
C ARG A 13 36.88 8.95 -16.99
N GLY A 14 36.80 8.21 -15.86
CA GLY A 14 37.36 8.59 -14.57
C GLY A 14 36.55 9.62 -13.79
N ILE A 15 35.27 9.83 -14.14
CA ILE A 15 34.39 10.74 -13.46
C ILE A 15 33.86 10.07 -12.18
N GLY A 16 34.05 10.73 -11.02
CA GLY A 16 33.43 10.30 -9.77
C GLY A 16 31.93 10.61 -9.77
N ILE A 17 31.10 9.59 -9.51
CA ILE A 17 29.65 9.70 -9.55
C ILE A 17 29.09 9.33 -8.19
N ILE A 18 28.25 10.19 -7.60
CA ILE A 18 27.40 9.86 -6.46
C ILE A 18 26.00 9.57 -7.00
N TYR A 19 25.57 8.32 -6.84
CA TYR A 19 24.26 7.86 -7.31
C TYR A 19 23.38 7.53 -6.10
N ILE A 20 22.29 8.29 -5.93
CA ILE A 20 21.37 8.11 -4.82
C ILE A 20 20.14 7.35 -5.31
N THR A 21 19.89 6.18 -4.75
CA THR A 21 18.75 5.33 -5.10
C THR A 21 18.28 4.52 -3.89
N HIS A 22 17.02 4.12 -3.90
CA HIS A 22 16.45 3.16 -2.97
C HIS A 22 16.28 1.77 -3.60
N ARG A 23 16.65 1.62 -4.87
CA ARG A 23 16.54 0.35 -5.62
C ARG A 23 17.82 -0.47 -5.50
N MET A 24 17.78 -1.54 -4.72
CA MET A 24 18.94 -2.41 -4.46
C MET A 24 19.56 -2.96 -5.75
N ALA A 25 18.73 -3.37 -6.72
CA ALA A 25 19.22 -3.88 -7.99
C ALA A 25 20.14 -2.88 -8.74
N GLU A 26 19.81 -1.58 -8.67
CA GLU A 26 20.64 -0.53 -9.29
C GLU A 26 21.99 -0.41 -8.59
N VAL A 27 22.01 -0.51 -7.24
CA VAL A 27 23.25 -0.44 -6.45
C VAL A 27 24.22 -1.53 -6.88
N PHE A 28 23.78 -2.78 -7.02
CA PHE A 28 24.62 -3.90 -7.43
C PHE A 28 25.03 -3.85 -8.92
N THR A 29 24.21 -3.20 -9.76
CA THR A 29 24.48 -3.12 -11.21
C THR A 29 25.56 -2.10 -11.54
N ILE A 30 25.55 -0.92 -10.92
CA ILE A 30 26.43 0.20 -11.32
C ILE A 30 27.40 0.65 -10.21
N GLY A 31 27.14 0.30 -8.95
CA GLY A 31 27.93 0.70 -7.80
C GLY A 31 29.31 0.04 -7.75
N THR A 32 30.35 0.77 -7.33
CA THR A 32 31.65 0.22 -6.92
C THR A 32 31.81 0.25 -5.42
N HIS A 33 31.24 1.25 -4.80
CA HIS A 33 31.14 1.42 -3.34
C HIS A 33 29.71 1.73 -2.98
N VAL A 34 29.30 1.38 -1.79
CA VAL A 34 28.00 1.69 -1.24
C VAL A 34 28.16 2.40 0.10
N ALA A 35 27.29 3.36 0.34
CA ALA A 35 27.10 3.95 1.66
C ALA A 35 25.61 3.95 1.96
N ILE A 36 25.20 3.32 3.08
CA ILE A 36 23.81 3.35 3.54
C ILE A 36 23.65 4.48 4.51
N MET A 37 22.71 5.36 4.23
CA MET A 37 22.34 6.46 5.09
C MET A 37 20.95 6.23 5.66
N ARG A 38 20.85 6.35 7.00
CA ARG A 38 19.60 6.25 7.74
C ARG A 38 19.52 7.38 8.74
N ASP A 39 18.42 8.12 8.74
CA ASP A 39 18.18 9.26 9.67
C ASP A 39 19.36 10.25 9.70
N GLY A 40 20.02 10.50 8.54
CA GLY A 40 21.16 11.40 8.42
C GLY A 40 22.52 10.81 8.83
N VAL A 41 22.58 9.54 9.24
CA VAL A 41 23.80 8.85 9.67
C VAL A 41 24.16 7.73 8.69
N ILE A 42 25.45 7.60 8.35
CA ILE A 42 25.94 6.46 7.56
C ILE A 42 26.04 5.26 8.49
N THR A 43 25.23 4.24 8.23
CA THR A 43 25.18 2.99 8.99
C THR A 43 26.15 1.94 8.48
N LEU A 44 26.36 1.87 7.17
CA LEU A 44 27.28 0.96 6.49
C LEU A 44 27.94 1.67 5.33
N LYS A 45 29.21 1.36 5.04
CA LYS A 45 29.93 1.84 3.85
C LYS A 45 31.07 0.90 3.50
N GLY A 46 31.36 0.75 2.20
CA GLY A 46 32.48 -0.04 1.70
C GLY A 46 32.36 -0.40 0.23
N PRO A 47 33.30 -1.21 -0.31
CA PRO A 47 33.20 -1.77 -1.65
C PRO A 47 31.94 -2.62 -1.80
N ILE A 48 31.26 -2.54 -2.93
CA ILE A 48 29.99 -3.28 -3.12
C ILE A 48 30.15 -4.80 -3.02
N GLY A 49 31.32 -5.32 -3.40
CA GLY A 49 31.62 -6.75 -3.31
C GLY A 49 31.66 -7.34 -1.89
N ASP A 50 31.77 -6.48 -0.87
CA ASP A 50 31.78 -6.91 0.52
C ASP A 50 30.37 -7.05 1.12
N PHE A 51 29.32 -6.72 0.36
CA PHE A 51 27.94 -6.67 0.87
C PHE A 51 27.02 -7.62 0.10
N THR A 52 26.20 -8.34 0.86
CA THR A 52 25.05 -9.04 0.31
C THR A 52 23.80 -8.14 0.34
N ARG A 53 22.74 -8.52 -0.39
CA ARG A 53 21.47 -7.81 -0.38
C ARG A 53 20.89 -7.71 1.05
N GLU A 54 20.99 -8.80 1.81
CA GLU A 54 20.53 -8.90 3.20
C GLU A 54 21.29 -7.92 4.11
N MET A 55 22.62 -7.81 3.94
CA MET A 55 23.43 -6.87 4.73
C MET A 55 23.02 -5.43 4.46
N LEU A 56 22.73 -5.07 3.20
CA LEU A 56 22.27 -3.73 2.85
C LEU A 56 20.88 -3.44 3.44
N VAL A 57 19.97 -4.41 3.40
CA VAL A 57 18.64 -4.30 4.02
C VAL A 57 18.78 -4.11 5.53
N LYS A 58 19.59 -4.91 6.21
CA LYS A 58 19.87 -4.75 7.65
C LYS A 58 20.41 -3.37 8.00
N GLY A 59 21.28 -2.81 7.18
CA GLY A 59 21.79 -1.45 7.39
C GLY A 59 20.74 -0.35 7.32
N LEU A 60 19.63 -0.59 6.64
CA LEU A 60 18.49 0.32 6.55
C LEU A 60 17.51 0.17 7.73
N LEU A 61 17.44 -1.01 8.34
CA LEU A 61 16.51 -1.30 9.46
C LEU A 61 16.98 -0.63 10.76
N PRO A 62 16.05 -0.16 11.61
CA PRO A 62 16.38 0.26 12.97
C PRO A 62 17.03 -0.87 13.79
N PRO A 63 17.94 -0.56 14.75
CA PRO A 63 18.67 -1.58 15.51
C PRO A 63 17.80 -2.60 16.27
N ASN A 64 16.55 -2.27 16.54
CA ASN A 64 15.61 -3.10 17.30
C ASN A 64 14.65 -3.91 16.41
N MET A 65 14.84 -3.91 15.08
CA MET A 65 14.01 -4.68 14.15
C MET A 65 14.60 -6.06 13.78
N GLU A 66 15.77 -6.43 14.29
CA GLU A 66 16.30 -7.79 14.09
C GLU A 66 15.37 -8.89 14.63
N ASP A 67 14.50 -8.56 15.60
CA ASP A 67 13.48 -9.47 16.12
C ASP A 67 12.20 -9.57 15.26
N VAL A 68 12.01 -8.71 14.27
CA VAL A 68 10.81 -8.75 13.40
C VAL A 68 10.99 -9.79 12.28
N GLU A 69 12.22 -10.00 11.80
CA GLU A 69 12.51 -11.06 10.81
C GLU A 69 12.41 -12.48 11.37
N LYS A 70 12.55 -12.65 12.70
CA LYS A 70 12.40 -13.93 13.40
C LYS A 70 11.00 -14.21 13.91
N ARG A 71 10.05 -13.27 13.78
CA ARG A 71 8.64 -13.64 13.94
C ARG A 71 8.33 -14.57 12.79
N GLU A 72 8.32 -15.84 13.12
CA GLU A 72 7.83 -16.92 12.29
C GLU A 72 6.68 -16.38 11.44
N LYS A 73 6.78 -16.54 10.12
CA LYS A 73 5.63 -16.45 9.22
C LYS A 73 4.68 -17.55 9.70
N GLU A 74 3.91 -17.28 10.74
CA GLU A 74 2.66 -17.97 10.95
C GLU A 74 1.82 -17.61 9.71
N GLU A 75 1.98 -18.39 8.67
CA GLU A 75 1.07 -18.39 7.54
C GLU A 75 -0.29 -18.82 8.11
N VAL A 76 -1.07 -17.84 8.54
CA VAL A 76 -2.48 -18.06 8.82
C VAL A 76 -3.12 -18.34 7.47
N THR A 77 -3.16 -19.59 7.11
CA THR A 77 -3.86 -20.06 5.89
C THR A 77 -5.34 -19.79 6.11
N ILE A 78 -5.92 -18.89 5.33
CA ILE A 78 -7.34 -18.56 5.42
C ILE A 78 -8.12 -19.71 4.79
N ASP A 79 -9.00 -20.36 5.57
CA ASP A 79 -9.97 -21.32 5.03
C ASP A 79 -11.19 -20.56 4.49
N TYR A 80 -11.24 -20.39 3.17
CA TYR A 80 -12.31 -19.68 2.47
C TYR A 80 -13.64 -20.43 2.42
N THR A 81 -13.67 -21.74 2.73
CA THR A 81 -14.81 -22.64 2.45
C THR A 81 -16.10 -22.21 3.13
N ASN A 82 -16.01 -21.61 4.33
CA ASN A 82 -17.16 -21.20 5.13
C ASN A 82 -17.23 -19.69 5.38
N LEU A 83 -16.33 -18.91 4.77
CA LEU A 83 -16.31 -17.47 4.96
C LEU A 83 -17.28 -16.77 4.01
N LYS A 84 -18.00 -15.78 4.53
CA LYS A 84 -18.76 -14.85 3.70
C LYS A 84 -17.83 -13.70 3.29
N PRO A 85 -17.84 -13.31 2.01
CA PRO A 85 -17.02 -12.20 1.56
C PRO A 85 -17.47 -10.88 2.20
N VAL A 86 -16.50 -10.05 2.58
CA VAL A 86 -16.74 -8.66 2.98
C VAL A 86 -17.05 -7.81 1.75
N LEU A 87 -16.26 -7.97 0.68
CA LEU A 87 -16.48 -7.32 -0.62
C LEU A 87 -16.77 -8.40 -1.66
N LYS A 88 -17.76 -8.14 -2.51
CA LYS A 88 -18.01 -8.93 -3.73
C LYS A 88 -18.30 -7.99 -4.88
N LEU A 89 -17.60 -8.17 -5.99
CA LEU A 89 -17.88 -7.52 -7.26
C LEU A 89 -18.57 -8.50 -8.21
N GLU A 90 -19.66 -8.06 -8.83
CA GLU A 90 -20.44 -8.86 -9.78
C GLU A 90 -20.58 -8.10 -11.09
N HIS A 91 -19.91 -8.59 -12.14
CA HIS A 91 -19.90 -8.00 -13.48
C HIS A 91 -19.65 -6.48 -13.46
N PHE A 92 -18.75 -6.05 -12.56
CA PHE A 92 -18.55 -4.65 -12.25
C PHE A 92 -17.69 -3.99 -13.31
N SER A 93 -18.24 -2.92 -13.95
CA SER A 93 -17.59 -2.17 -15.01
C SER A 93 -17.64 -0.67 -14.75
N GLY A 94 -16.59 0.02 -15.17
CA GLY A 94 -16.46 1.45 -15.07
C GLY A 94 -15.51 2.01 -16.13
N TYR A 95 -15.15 3.27 -16.01
CA TYR A 95 -14.17 3.86 -16.90
C TYR A 95 -12.80 3.22 -16.68
N GLY A 96 -12.22 2.63 -17.73
CA GLY A 96 -10.89 2.00 -17.68
C GLY A 96 -10.86 0.57 -17.15
N PHE A 97 -12.00 -0.06 -16.85
CA PHE A 97 -12.10 -1.47 -16.50
C PHE A 97 -13.47 -2.05 -16.86
N GLU A 98 -13.54 -3.35 -17.12
CA GLU A 98 -14.74 -4.04 -17.58
C GLU A 98 -14.84 -5.44 -17.01
N ASP A 99 -16.07 -5.84 -16.64
CA ASP A 99 -16.49 -7.18 -16.19
C ASP A 99 -15.63 -7.75 -15.05
N ILE A 100 -15.36 -6.93 -14.03
CA ILE A 100 -14.58 -7.37 -12.88
C ILE A 100 -15.44 -8.21 -11.94
N ASN A 101 -14.93 -9.41 -11.63
CA ASN A 101 -15.56 -10.38 -10.75
C ASN A 101 -14.52 -10.92 -9.77
N PHE A 102 -14.62 -10.57 -8.50
CA PHE A 102 -13.84 -11.19 -7.41
C PHE A 102 -14.47 -10.88 -6.05
N GLU A 103 -13.96 -11.57 -5.02
CA GLU A 103 -14.38 -11.44 -3.63
C GLU A 103 -13.17 -11.17 -2.74
N VAL A 104 -13.37 -10.43 -1.64
CA VAL A 104 -12.38 -10.22 -0.57
C VAL A 104 -12.99 -10.63 0.75
N TYR A 105 -12.25 -11.40 1.54
CA TYR A 105 -12.72 -12.02 2.77
C TYR A 105 -12.20 -11.32 4.04
N PRO A 106 -12.83 -11.54 5.22
CA PRO A 106 -12.35 -10.96 6.48
C PRO A 106 -10.91 -11.41 6.78
N GLY A 107 -10.03 -10.44 7.11
CA GLY A 107 -8.62 -10.74 7.41
C GLY A 107 -7.79 -11.20 6.22
N GLU A 108 -8.30 -11.03 5.01
CA GLU A 108 -7.57 -11.31 3.77
C GLU A 108 -6.87 -10.05 3.24
N ILE A 109 -5.68 -10.23 2.71
CA ILE A 109 -5.03 -9.28 1.82
C ILE A 109 -5.16 -9.82 0.39
N LEU A 110 -6.10 -9.27 -0.38
CA LEU A 110 -6.20 -9.54 -1.81
C LEU A 110 -5.32 -8.55 -2.57
N GLY A 111 -4.25 -9.05 -3.19
CA GLY A 111 -3.40 -8.27 -4.08
C GLY A 111 -4.11 -8.01 -5.42
N VAL A 112 -4.05 -6.76 -5.90
CA VAL A 112 -4.49 -6.39 -7.25
C VAL A 112 -3.26 -5.92 -8.01
N ALA A 113 -2.65 -6.86 -8.73
CA ALA A 113 -1.44 -6.66 -9.50
C ALA A 113 -1.73 -6.19 -10.94
N GLY A 114 -0.71 -5.69 -11.62
CA GLY A 114 -0.78 -5.27 -13.02
C GLY A 114 0.16 -4.12 -13.32
N LEU A 115 0.36 -3.83 -14.59
CA LEU A 115 1.18 -2.69 -15.03
C LEU A 115 0.48 -1.35 -14.84
N VAL A 116 1.24 -0.26 -14.91
CA VAL A 116 0.69 1.09 -14.91
C VAL A 116 -0.30 1.24 -16.07
N GLY A 117 -1.51 1.75 -15.77
CA GLY A 117 -2.60 1.86 -16.76
C GLY A 117 -3.45 0.60 -16.94
N ALA A 118 -3.31 -0.42 -16.09
CA ALA A 118 -4.13 -1.63 -16.15
C ALA A 118 -5.59 -1.45 -15.65
N GLY A 119 -5.98 -0.27 -15.17
CA GLY A 119 -7.35 0.01 -14.70
C GLY A 119 -7.54 -0.17 -13.18
N ARG A 120 -6.48 -0.43 -12.42
CA ARG A 120 -6.54 -0.75 -10.97
C ARG A 120 -7.02 0.43 -10.13
N THR A 121 -6.45 1.62 -10.32
CA THR A 121 -6.84 2.85 -9.61
C THR A 121 -8.25 3.28 -9.98
N GLU A 122 -8.63 3.14 -11.24
CA GLU A 122 -9.99 3.41 -11.74
C GLU A 122 -11.00 2.48 -11.06
N LEU A 123 -10.69 1.20 -10.93
CA LEU A 123 -11.49 0.23 -10.18
C LEU A 123 -11.65 0.65 -8.72
N ALA A 124 -10.54 0.96 -8.03
CA ALA A 124 -10.55 1.37 -6.64
C ALA A 124 -11.36 2.65 -6.39
N THR A 125 -11.17 3.68 -7.22
CA THR A 125 -11.88 4.95 -7.09
C THR A 125 -13.36 4.83 -7.38
N THR A 126 -13.76 3.92 -8.29
CA THR A 126 -15.16 3.62 -8.59
C THR A 126 -15.82 2.85 -7.44
N ILE A 127 -15.16 1.83 -6.85
CA ILE A 127 -15.64 1.16 -5.63
C ILE A 127 -15.81 2.16 -4.47
N PHE A 128 -14.88 3.11 -4.34
CA PHE A 128 -14.90 4.13 -3.28
C PHE A 128 -15.94 5.24 -3.53
N GLY A 129 -16.63 5.25 -4.67
CA GLY A 129 -17.68 6.21 -4.99
C GLY A 129 -17.17 7.58 -5.43
N ARG A 130 -15.92 7.70 -5.90
CA ARG A 130 -15.39 8.91 -6.56
C ARG A 130 -15.84 8.99 -8.00
N GLU A 131 -15.93 7.86 -8.68
CA GLU A 131 -16.39 7.72 -10.04
C GLU A 131 -17.70 6.91 -10.06
N LYS A 132 -18.50 7.10 -11.11
CA LYS A 132 -19.75 6.34 -11.27
C LYS A 132 -19.48 5.03 -12.03
N PRO A 133 -20.02 3.91 -11.57
CA PRO A 133 -19.95 2.66 -12.31
C PRO A 133 -20.79 2.74 -13.60
N LEU A 134 -20.41 1.97 -14.61
CA LEU A 134 -21.17 1.79 -15.84
C LEU A 134 -22.18 0.65 -15.73
N SER A 135 -21.79 -0.46 -15.07
CA SER A 135 -22.66 -1.64 -14.86
C SER A 135 -22.16 -2.51 -13.70
N GLY A 136 -22.94 -3.51 -13.36
CA GLY A 136 -22.60 -4.50 -12.33
C GLY A 136 -22.89 -4.03 -10.92
N LYS A 137 -22.34 -4.75 -9.92
CA LYS A 137 -22.63 -4.49 -8.50
C LYS A 137 -21.38 -4.54 -7.64
N VAL A 138 -21.41 -3.72 -6.59
CA VAL A 138 -20.49 -3.76 -5.45
C VAL A 138 -21.29 -4.12 -4.22
N LEU A 139 -21.03 -5.30 -3.63
CA LEU A 139 -21.69 -5.77 -2.43
C LEU A 139 -20.71 -5.71 -1.26
N LEU A 140 -21.11 -5.06 -0.15
CA LEU A 140 -20.38 -5.05 1.13
C LEU A 140 -21.20 -5.80 2.18
N ASP A 141 -20.66 -6.89 2.71
CA ASP A 141 -21.39 -7.82 3.58
C ASP A 141 -22.77 -8.22 2.99
N GLY A 142 -22.82 -8.42 1.68
CA GLY A 142 -24.03 -8.76 0.93
C GLY A 142 -25.02 -7.61 0.70
N LYS A 143 -24.70 -6.39 1.14
CA LYS A 143 -25.51 -5.19 0.89
C LYS A 143 -24.98 -4.45 -0.35
N ASP A 144 -25.88 -4.08 -1.24
CA ASP A 144 -25.54 -3.31 -2.43
C ASP A 144 -25.13 -1.87 -2.04
N VAL A 145 -23.90 -1.49 -2.37
CA VAL A 145 -23.31 -0.16 -2.15
C VAL A 145 -22.92 0.49 -3.48
N THR A 146 -23.39 -0.04 -4.59
CA THR A 146 -23.06 0.40 -5.95
C THR A 146 -23.43 1.86 -6.17
N GLY A 147 -22.49 2.67 -6.62
CA GLY A 147 -22.71 4.07 -6.96
C GLY A 147 -23.10 4.99 -5.82
N LEU A 148 -22.95 4.55 -4.57
CA LEU A 148 -23.08 5.42 -3.39
C LEU A 148 -22.04 6.54 -3.44
N SER A 149 -22.35 7.66 -2.77
CA SER A 149 -21.36 8.72 -2.58
C SER A 149 -20.19 8.25 -1.70
N THR A 150 -19.01 8.86 -1.88
CA THR A 150 -17.83 8.58 -1.02
C THR A 150 -18.16 8.66 0.47
N ARG A 151 -19.00 9.61 0.88
CA ARG A 151 -19.47 9.73 2.26
C ARG A 151 -20.22 8.49 2.73
N ASP A 152 -21.15 8.01 1.90
CA ASP A 152 -21.99 6.87 2.25
C ASP A 152 -21.19 5.55 2.19
N VAL A 153 -20.22 5.46 1.26
CA VAL A 153 -19.27 4.34 1.18
C VAL A 153 -18.42 4.25 2.44
N ILE A 154 -17.88 5.39 2.94
CA ILE A 154 -17.14 5.43 4.21
C ILE A 154 -18.06 5.03 5.37
N ALA A 155 -19.30 5.52 5.40
CA ALA A 155 -20.26 5.17 6.43
C ALA A 155 -20.66 3.68 6.40
N ALA A 156 -20.66 3.06 5.22
CA ALA A 156 -20.89 1.62 5.05
C ALA A 156 -19.71 0.77 5.54
N GLY A 157 -18.49 1.33 5.58
CA GLY A 157 -17.29 0.66 6.08
C GLY A 157 -16.19 0.39 5.06
N ILE A 158 -16.17 1.09 3.92
CA ILE A 158 -15.05 1.04 2.96
C ILE A 158 -14.23 2.31 3.07
N ASN A 159 -12.92 2.18 3.20
CA ASN A 159 -11.98 3.29 3.13
C ASN A 159 -10.93 3.09 2.05
N TYR A 160 -10.36 4.21 1.58
CA TYR A 160 -9.42 4.25 0.48
C TYR A 160 -8.20 5.11 0.82
N VAL A 161 -7.03 4.54 0.66
CA VAL A 161 -5.72 5.20 0.73
C VAL A 161 -5.24 5.43 -0.69
N PRO A 162 -5.16 6.67 -1.17
CA PRO A 162 -4.85 6.98 -2.56
C PRO A 162 -3.36 6.86 -2.86
N GLU A 163 -3.04 6.57 -4.13
CA GLU A 163 -1.68 6.53 -4.69
C GLU A 163 -0.93 7.85 -4.47
N ASP A 164 -1.52 8.98 -4.89
CA ASP A 164 -0.93 10.30 -4.66
C ASP A 164 -1.42 10.88 -3.32
N ARG A 165 -0.65 10.58 -2.27
CA ARG A 165 -0.95 11.10 -0.93
C ARG A 165 -0.87 12.61 -0.83
N ARG A 166 -0.02 13.28 -1.64
CA ARG A 166 0.15 14.74 -1.55
C ARG A 166 -1.03 15.49 -2.13
N GLN A 167 -1.58 15.01 -3.25
CA GLN A 167 -2.73 15.63 -3.89
C GLN A 167 -4.06 15.17 -3.30
N ASN A 168 -4.17 13.87 -3.00
CA ASN A 168 -5.44 13.23 -2.64
C ASN A 168 -5.47 12.66 -1.20
N GLY A 169 -4.31 12.55 -0.56
CA GLY A 169 -4.17 11.86 0.73
C GLY A 169 -4.12 12.80 1.92
N VAL A 170 -3.44 13.94 1.88
CA VAL A 170 -3.28 14.81 3.05
C VAL A 170 -3.72 16.24 2.78
N PHE A 171 -4.27 16.86 3.79
CA PHE A 171 -4.43 18.31 3.86
C PHE A 171 -3.12 18.90 4.41
N GLY A 172 -2.19 19.25 3.50
CA GLY A 172 -0.81 19.58 3.87
C GLY A 172 -0.68 20.73 4.86
N MET A 173 -1.54 21.75 4.78
CA MET A 173 -1.53 22.90 5.70
C MET A 173 -2.22 22.61 7.04
N SER A 174 -3.01 21.56 7.13
CA SER A 174 -3.73 21.16 8.35
C SER A 174 -2.86 20.31 9.27
N SER A 175 -3.21 20.30 10.56
CA SER A 175 -2.49 19.53 11.58
C SER A 175 -2.62 18.02 11.36
N VAL A 176 -1.74 17.25 11.98
CA VAL A 176 -1.84 15.78 12.05
C VAL A 176 -3.19 15.37 12.65
N ALA A 177 -3.64 16.06 13.71
CA ALA A 177 -4.94 15.80 14.35
C ALA A 177 -6.09 15.97 13.36
N ALA A 178 -6.15 17.11 12.67
CA ALA A 178 -7.21 17.38 11.69
C ALA A 178 -7.19 16.37 10.52
N ASN A 179 -6.00 15.97 10.05
CA ASN A 179 -5.88 14.93 9.03
C ASN A 179 -6.39 13.58 9.52
N THR A 180 -5.96 13.13 10.69
CA THR A 180 -6.30 11.81 11.25
C THR A 180 -7.80 11.66 11.50
N THR A 181 -8.50 12.73 11.88
CA THR A 181 -9.91 12.68 12.26
C THR A 181 -10.87 13.19 11.19
N SER A 182 -10.36 13.64 10.03
CA SER A 182 -11.18 14.23 8.97
C SER A 182 -12.28 13.29 8.45
N SER A 183 -12.06 11.98 8.41
CA SER A 183 -13.07 10.97 8.02
C SER A 183 -14.20 10.83 9.03
N LEU A 184 -14.02 11.31 10.28
CA LEU A 184 -15.00 11.24 11.37
C LEU A 184 -15.88 12.49 11.52
N LEU A 185 -15.61 13.55 10.75
CA LEU A 185 -16.32 14.83 10.88
C LEU A 185 -17.84 14.69 10.71
N PHE A 186 -18.28 13.72 9.93
CA PHE A 186 -19.70 13.42 9.72
C PHE A 186 -20.25 12.40 10.72
N ASN A 187 -19.40 11.86 11.61
CA ASN A 187 -19.81 10.90 12.61
C ASN A 187 -20.29 11.66 13.85
N VAL A 188 -21.49 11.31 14.36
CA VAL A 188 -22.08 11.87 15.59
C VAL A 188 -21.11 11.79 16.78
N ALA A 189 -20.17 10.86 16.75
CA ALA A 189 -19.14 10.70 17.78
C ALA A 189 -18.21 11.90 17.96
N MET A 190 -18.04 12.76 16.92
CA MET A 190 -17.22 13.97 16.99
C MET A 190 -17.99 15.22 17.41
N GLY A 191 -19.30 15.14 17.55
CA GLY A 191 -20.20 16.23 17.91
C GLY A 191 -21.07 16.72 16.75
N LYS A 192 -22.29 17.18 17.06
CA LYS A 192 -23.26 17.62 16.02
C LYS A 192 -22.95 19.01 15.46
N VAL A 193 -22.36 19.89 16.26
CA VAL A 193 -22.16 21.31 15.94
C VAL A 193 -20.71 21.72 16.19
N PHE A 194 -20.09 21.22 17.23
CA PHE A 194 -18.71 21.54 17.60
C PHE A 194 -17.85 20.29 17.63
N LEU A 195 -16.61 20.46 17.18
CA LEU A 195 -15.61 19.41 17.22
C LEU A 195 -15.27 19.07 18.68
N ASN A 196 -15.32 17.77 19.03
CA ASN A 196 -14.86 17.31 20.33
C ASN A 196 -13.34 17.20 20.35
N LYS A 197 -12.67 18.30 20.75
CA LYS A 197 -11.20 18.40 20.78
C LYS A 197 -10.53 17.31 21.60
N LYS A 198 -11.11 16.94 22.74
CA LYS A 198 -10.56 15.87 23.59
C LYS A 198 -10.56 14.54 22.86
N LYS A 199 -11.67 14.20 22.21
CA LYS A 199 -11.79 12.96 21.42
C LYS A 199 -10.90 12.97 20.19
N GLU A 200 -10.75 14.11 19.51
CA GLU A 200 -9.80 14.30 18.43
C GLU A 200 -8.37 13.98 18.89
N GLN A 201 -7.96 14.53 20.02
CA GLN A 201 -6.64 14.30 20.60
C GLN A 201 -6.41 12.84 20.99
N GLU A 202 -7.40 12.20 21.62
CA GLU A 202 -7.33 10.79 22.02
C GLU A 202 -7.16 9.86 20.79
N ILE A 203 -7.97 10.06 19.75
CA ILE A 203 -7.89 9.28 18.52
C ILE A 203 -6.55 9.51 17.81
N THR A 204 -6.12 10.77 17.71
CA THR A 204 -4.85 11.12 17.05
C THR A 204 -3.67 10.51 17.78
N GLN A 205 -3.64 10.63 19.13
CA GLN A 205 -2.55 10.07 19.92
C GLN A 205 -2.46 8.56 19.74
N LYS A 206 -3.62 7.88 19.77
CA LYS A 206 -3.66 6.42 19.53
C LYS A 206 -2.96 6.03 18.22
N TYR A 207 -3.25 6.71 17.10
CA TYR A 207 -2.63 6.35 15.81
C TYR A 207 -1.18 6.82 15.69
N ILE A 208 -0.79 7.90 16.36
CA ILE A 208 0.63 8.30 16.48
C ILE A 208 1.43 7.19 17.16
N ASP A 209 0.90 6.66 18.28
CA ASP A 209 1.56 5.63 19.08
C ASP A 209 1.55 4.27 18.37
N ASP A 210 0.36 3.83 17.88
CA ASP A 210 0.19 2.54 17.19
C ASP A 210 1.13 2.43 15.96
N PHE A 211 1.31 3.53 15.21
CA PHE A 211 2.11 3.55 13.99
C PHE A 211 3.51 4.13 14.18
N ARG A 212 3.86 4.49 15.43
CA ARG A 212 5.15 5.13 15.75
C ARG A 212 5.44 6.29 14.80
N THR A 213 4.43 7.14 14.58
CA THR A 213 4.54 8.27 13.65
C THR A 213 5.44 9.34 14.27
N LYS A 214 6.53 9.71 13.58
CA LYS A 214 7.47 10.73 14.07
C LYS A 214 6.88 12.13 13.85
N VAL A 215 6.39 12.73 14.92
CA VAL A 215 5.81 14.08 14.96
C VAL A 215 6.34 14.86 16.15
N THR A 216 6.38 16.18 16.06
CA THR A 216 6.72 17.07 17.19
C THR A 216 5.51 17.36 18.08
N GLY A 217 4.31 17.03 17.61
CA GLY A 217 3.04 17.19 18.31
C GLY A 217 1.87 17.06 17.33
N GLN A 218 0.66 16.89 17.87
CA GLN A 218 -0.56 16.66 17.07
C GLN A 218 -0.94 17.86 16.20
N GLU A 219 -0.53 19.08 16.59
CA GLU A 219 -0.79 20.31 15.85
C GLU A 219 0.27 20.59 14.76
N GLN A 220 1.28 19.72 14.60
CA GLN A 220 2.25 19.84 13.52
C GLN A 220 1.55 19.75 12.17
N SER A 221 1.91 20.64 11.21
CA SER A 221 1.42 20.59 9.83
C SER A 221 1.80 19.27 9.17
N CYS A 222 0.82 18.57 8.59
CA CYS A 222 1.04 17.28 7.94
C CYS A 222 1.98 17.39 6.73
N GLY A 223 1.99 18.52 6.03
CA GLY A 223 2.89 18.80 4.92
C GLY A 223 4.37 18.85 5.29
N SER A 224 4.71 19.10 6.57
CA SER A 224 6.10 19.14 7.06
C SER A 224 6.65 17.75 7.39
N LEU A 225 5.83 16.71 7.39
CA LEU A 225 6.23 15.35 7.68
C LEU A 225 6.98 14.72 6.50
N SER A 226 7.86 13.73 6.80
CA SER A 226 8.42 12.85 5.76
C SER A 226 7.30 12.05 5.07
N GLY A 227 7.58 11.56 3.85
CA GLY A 227 6.60 10.79 3.06
C GLY A 227 6.03 9.59 3.82
N GLY A 228 6.87 8.84 4.53
CA GLY A 228 6.43 7.69 5.32
C GLY A 228 5.53 8.10 6.49
N ASN A 229 5.83 9.20 7.18
CA ASN A 229 4.97 9.68 8.26
C ASN A 229 3.64 10.25 7.74
N GLN A 230 3.64 10.92 6.57
CA GLN A 230 2.39 11.31 5.90
C GLN A 230 1.53 10.07 5.58
N GLN A 231 2.14 9.00 5.06
CA GLN A 231 1.44 7.75 4.75
C GLN A 231 0.79 7.13 5.98
N LYS A 232 1.51 7.09 7.11
CA LYS A 232 0.98 6.63 8.40
C LYS A 232 -0.24 7.45 8.85
N VAL A 233 -0.21 8.78 8.67
CA VAL A 233 -1.35 9.66 8.98
C VAL A 233 -2.55 9.34 8.07
N VAL A 234 -2.33 9.12 6.76
CA VAL A 234 -3.41 8.76 5.83
C VAL A 234 -4.04 7.42 6.20
N ILE A 235 -3.22 6.41 6.51
CA ILE A 235 -3.72 5.11 6.96
C ILE A 235 -4.48 5.27 8.29
N GLY A 236 -3.94 6.02 9.26
CA GLY A 236 -4.60 6.31 10.54
C GLY A 236 -5.98 6.96 10.35
N ARG A 237 -6.10 7.91 9.42
CA ARG A 237 -7.37 8.51 9.04
C ARG A 237 -8.37 7.46 8.55
N CYS A 238 -7.94 6.59 7.66
CA CYS A 238 -8.81 5.54 7.12
C CYS A 238 -9.29 4.60 8.22
N LEU A 239 -8.43 4.25 9.16
CA LEU A 239 -8.76 3.33 10.24
C LEU A 239 -9.57 3.96 11.38
N SER A 240 -9.52 5.28 11.51
CA SER A 240 -10.26 5.98 12.57
C SER A 240 -11.78 5.73 12.52
N SER A 241 -12.32 5.46 11.32
CA SER A 241 -13.73 5.12 11.11
C SER A 241 -14.07 3.63 11.29
N LEU A 242 -13.09 2.80 11.71
CA LEU A 242 -13.26 1.35 11.91
C LEU A 242 -13.80 0.62 10.66
N PRO A 243 -13.10 0.67 9.54
CA PRO A 243 -13.58 0.09 8.29
C PRO A 243 -13.62 -1.44 8.34
N LYS A 244 -14.51 -2.02 7.52
CA LYS A 244 -14.56 -3.45 7.23
C LYS A 244 -13.60 -3.83 6.10
N LEU A 245 -13.43 -2.91 5.13
CA LEU A 245 -12.54 -3.00 3.99
C LEU A 245 -11.68 -1.75 3.87
N VAL A 246 -10.38 -1.95 3.68
CA VAL A 246 -9.45 -0.87 3.32
C VAL A 246 -8.86 -1.16 1.94
N ILE A 247 -9.01 -0.23 1.03
CA ILE A 247 -8.35 -0.25 -0.27
C ILE A 247 -7.06 0.57 -0.13
N LEU A 248 -5.91 -0.05 -0.40
CA LEU A 248 -4.59 0.56 -0.37
C LEU A 248 -4.06 0.64 -1.80
N ASP A 249 -3.99 1.84 -2.34
CA ASP A 249 -3.52 2.06 -3.73
C ASP A 249 -2.08 2.57 -3.70
N GLU A 250 -1.13 1.74 -4.14
CA GLU A 250 0.31 1.99 -4.14
C GLU A 250 0.83 2.51 -2.78
N PRO A 251 0.55 1.82 -1.65
CA PRO A 251 0.72 2.39 -0.31
C PRO A 251 2.18 2.73 0.03
N THR A 252 3.14 2.14 -0.66
CA THR A 252 4.57 2.38 -0.40
C THR A 252 5.26 3.21 -1.48
N ARG A 253 4.51 3.71 -2.46
CA ARG A 253 5.07 4.51 -3.53
C ARG A 253 5.68 5.81 -3.02
N GLY A 254 6.96 6.03 -3.37
CA GLY A 254 7.69 7.25 -3.03
C GLY A 254 7.97 7.44 -1.53
N ILE A 255 8.06 6.35 -0.77
CA ILE A 255 8.61 6.32 0.58
C ILE A 255 9.91 5.52 0.59
N ASP A 256 10.75 5.75 1.59
CA ASP A 256 12.01 5.04 1.76
C ASP A 256 11.81 3.61 2.28
N ALA A 257 12.87 2.78 2.20
CA ALA A 257 12.78 1.36 2.56
C ALA A 257 12.44 1.12 4.04
N ALA A 258 12.89 1.99 4.95
CA ALA A 258 12.56 1.85 6.37
C ALA A 258 11.08 2.15 6.62
N ALA A 259 10.55 3.22 6.02
CA ALA A 259 9.13 3.56 6.10
C ALA A 259 8.24 2.50 5.42
N ARG A 260 8.73 1.81 4.35
CA ARG A 260 8.04 0.68 3.72
C ARG A 260 7.81 -0.45 4.72
N GLY A 261 8.83 -0.85 5.48
CA GLY A 261 8.70 -1.89 6.51
C GLY A 261 7.68 -1.55 7.60
N ASP A 262 7.62 -0.26 8.01
CA ASP A 262 6.62 0.20 8.96
C ASP A 262 5.18 0.08 8.38
N VAL A 263 4.99 0.45 7.10
CA VAL A 263 3.69 0.34 6.42
C VAL A 263 3.28 -1.12 6.29
N TYR A 264 4.20 -2.03 5.94
CA TYR A 264 3.94 -3.47 5.88
C TYR A 264 3.50 -4.01 7.24
N SER A 265 4.18 -3.62 8.31
CA SER A 265 3.81 -4.01 9.67
C SER A 265 2.38 -3.55 10.01
N ILE A 266 2.00 -2.34 9.64
CA ILE A 266 0.63 -1.82 9.82
C ILE A 266 -0.38 -2.67 9.04
N ILE A 267 -0.11 -2.98 7.77
CA ILE A 267 -0.98 -3.80 6.92
C ILE A 267 -1.20 -5.19 7.54
N LEU A 268 -0.13 -5.85 7.98
CA LEU A 268 -0.20 -7.16 8.62
C LEU A 268 -0.96 -7.12 9.97
N GLU A 269 -0.81 -6.07 10.76
CA GLU A 269 -1.59 -5.88 11.98
C GLU A 269 -3.09 -5.69 11.70
N LEU A 270 -3.45 -5.02 10.60
CA LEU A 270 -4.85 -4.89 10.17
C LEU A 270 -5.44 -6.24 9.77
N LYS A 271 -4.70 -7.02 9.00
CA LYS A 271 -5.06 -8.39 8.65
C LYS A 271 -5.36 -9.23 9.91
N LYS A 272 -4.46 -9.20 10.91
CA LYS A 272 -4.65 -9.91 12.18
C LYS A 272 -5.91 -9.46 12.96
N LYS A 273 -6.31 -8.21 12.81
CA LYS A 273 -7.55 -7.66 13.39
C LYS A 273 -8.81 -8.03 12.60
N GLY A 274 -8.67 -8.80 11.52
CA GLY A 274 -9.79 -9.25 10.70
C GLY A 274 -10.28 -8.23 9.67
N VAL A 275 -9.55 -7.13 9.44
CA VAL A 275 -9.90 -6.15 8.42
C VAL A 275 -9.59 -6.75 7.04
N ALA A 276 -10.55 -6.68 6.11
CA ALA A 276 -10.34 -7.05 4.72
C ALA A 276 -9.50 -5.97 4.01
N ILE A 277 -8.53 -6.37 3.22
CA ILE A 277 -7.61 -5.44 2.55
C ILE A 277 -7.56 -5.76 1.06
N MET A 278 -7.79 -4.75 0.24
CA MET A 278 -7.52 -4.77 -1.20
C MET A 278 -6.23 -3.97 -1.44
N LEU A 279 -5.14 -4.67 -1.72
CA LEU A 279 -3.81 -4.09 -1.93
C LEU A 279 -3.53 -3.95 -3.42
N ILE A 280 -3.52 -2.73 -3.91
CA ILE A 280 -3.15 -2.41 -5.29
C ILE A 280 -1.68 -2.03 -5.30
N SER A 281 -0.89 -2.73 -6.10
CA SER A 281 0.53 -2.41 -6.27
C SER A 281 1.05 -2.75 -7.67
N SER A 282 1.91 -1.90 -8.19
CA SER A 282 2.76 -2.17 -9.35
C SER A 282 4.10 -2.81 -8.98
N ASP A 283 4.42 -2.82 -7.68
CA ASP A 283 5.60 -3.50 -7.13
C ASP A 283 5.23 -4.98 -6.87
N MET A 284 5.75 -5.87 -7.73
CA MET A 284 5.47 -7.30 -7.60
C MET A 284 6.01 -7.88 -6.30
N GLU A 285 7.12 -7.36 -5.76
CA GLU A 285 7.67 -7.80 -4.47
C GLU A 285 6.66 -7.53 -3.34
N GLU A 286 5.97 -6.38 -3.38
CA GLU A 286 4.92 -6.05 -2.40
C GLU A 286 3.74 -7.03 -2.46
N ILE A 287 3.28 -7.37 -3.67
CA ILE A 287 2.21 -8.37 -3.86
C ILE A 287 2.64 -9.75 -3.36
N ILE A 288 3.84 -10.20 -3.71
CA ILE A 288 4.39 -11.52 -3.29
C ILE A 288 4.47 -11.60 -1.76
N GLU A 289 4.97 -10.54 -1.13
CA GLU A 289 5.22 -10.52 0.31
C GLU A 289 3.93 -10.47 1.13
N LEU A 290 2.98 -9.62 0.75
CA LEU A 290 1.84 -9.29 1.61
C LEU A 290 0.56 -10.06 1.29
N SER A 291 0.34 -10.45 0.02
CA SER A 291 -0.97 -10.93 -0.41
C SER A 291 -1.21 -12.41 -0.07
N ASP A 292 -2.44 -12.75 0.29
CA ASP A 292 -2.91 -14.14 0.48
C ASP A 292 -3.38 -14.75 -0.84
N ARG A 293 -4.04 -13.96 -1.66
CA ARG A 293 -4.40 -14.23 -3.05
C ARG A 293 -4.12 -12.99 -3.87
N ALA A 294 -4.00 -13.15 -5.20
CA ALA A 294 -3.87 -12.01 -6.09
C ALA A 294 -4.79 -12.14 -7.30
N VAL A 295 -5.31 -11.02 -7.75
CA VAL A 295 -5.89 -10.85 -9.08
C VAL A 295 -4.94 -10.00 -9.90
N VAL A 296 -4.70 -10.40 -11.15
CA VAL A 296 -3.83 -9.67 -12.06
C VAL A 296 -4.68 -9.00 -13.12
N MET A 297 -4.49 -7.68 -13.29
CA MET A 297 -5.22 -6.88 -14.27
C MET A 297 -4.34 -6.50 -15.45
N PHE A 298 -4.91 -6.58 -16.65
CA PHE A 298 -4.34 -6.09 -17.89
C PHE A 298 -5.42 -5.42 -18.73
N GLN A 299 -5.16 -4.20 -19.19
CA GLN A 299 -6.08 -3.42 -20.05
C GLN A 299 -7.54 -3.39 -19.55
N GLY A 300 -7.73 -3.27 -18.26
CA GLY A 300 -9.06 -3.15 -17.63
C GLY A 300 -9.77 -4.47 -17.32
N HIS A 301 -9.17 -5.61 -17.61
CA HIS A 301 -9.74 -6.94 -17.34
C HIS A 301 -8.89 -7.73 -16.34
N VAL A 302 -9.51 -8.66 -15.61
CA VAL A 302 -8.78 -9.64 -14.79
C VAL A 302 -8.32 -10.78 -15.72
N THR A 303 -7.01 -10.96 -15.81
CA THR A 303 -6.39 -12.03 -16.61
C THR A 303 -6.22 -13.32 -15.84
N ARG A 304 -5.82 -13.23 -14.56
CA ARG A 304 -5.64 -14.39 -13.67
C ARG A 304 -6.04 -14.06 -12.22
N THR A 305 -6.50 -15.10 -11.53
CA THR A 305 -6.62 -15.12 -10.07
C THR A 305 -5.67 -16.19 -9.54
N LEU A 306 -4.79 -15.78 -8.60
CA LEU A 306 -3.70 -16.60 -8.09
C LEU A 306 -3.90 -16.87 -6.60
N SER A 307 -3.71 -18.13 -6.20
CA SER A 307 -3.56 -18.53 -4.81
C SER A 307 -2.18 -18.14 -4.28
N LYS A 308 -1.96 -18.18 -2.97
CA LYS A 308 -0.66 -17.80 -2.35
C LYS A 308 0.53 -18.55 -2.96
N SER A 309 0.37 -19.85 -3.25
CA SER A 309 1.43 -20.69 -3.81
C SER A 309 1.76 -20.40 -5.27
N GLU A 310 0.86 -19.71 -5.99
CA GLU A 310 1.03 -19.34 -7.41
C GLU A 310 1.57 -17.91 -7.56
N ILE A 311 1.64 -17.14 -6.45
CA ILE A 311 2.13 -15.76 -6.48
C ILE A 311 3.66 -15.76 -6.52
N ASP A 312 4.23 -15.67 -7.70
CA ASP A 312 5.65 -15.47 -7.94
C ASP A 312 5.86 -14.41 -9.02
N GLN A 313 7.12 -13.96 -9.17
CA GLN A 313 7.44 -12.86 -10.08
C GLN A 313 7.15 -13.19 -11.54
N ASN A 314 7.41 -14.45 -11.97
CA ASN A 314 7.22 -14.85 -13.37
C ASN A 314 5.72 -14.96 -13.69
N THR A 315 4.94 -15.59 -12.80
CA THR A 315 3.48 -15.73 -12.94
C THR A 315 2.79 -14.37 -12.98
N LEU A 316 3.15 -13.46 -12.06
CA LEU A 316 2.63 -12.10 -12.05
C LEU A 316 2.99 -11.34 -13.33
N MET A 317 4.23 -11.47 -13.78
CA MET A 317 4.69 -10.82 -15.01
C MET A 317 3.93 -11.33 -16.24
N ASN A 318 3.86 -12.64 -16.43
CA ASN A 318 3.16 -13.25 -17.56
C ASN A 318 1.67 -12.85 -17.59
N ALA A 319 0.99 -12.91 -16.44
CA ALA A 319 -0.39 -12.49 -16.34
C ALA A 319 -0.60 -10.98 -16.59
N SER A 320 0.39 -10.14 -16.22
CA SER A 320 0.34 -8.69 -16.46
C SER A 320 0.50 -8.30 -17.94
N PHE A 321 0.87 -9.24 -18.82
CA PHE A 321 0.93 -9.08 -20.28
C PHE A 321 -0.08 -9.96 -21.01
N ASP A 322 -0.95 -10.68 -20.30
CA ASP A 322 -1.89 -11.67 -20.84
C ASP A 322 -1.19 -12.75 -21.69
N VAL A 323 0.05 -13.10 -21.31
CA VAL A 323 0.79 -14.18 -21.96
C VAL A 323 0.25 -15.50 -21.43
N LYS A 324 -0.34 -16.31 -22.31
CA LYS A 324 -0.77 -17.67 -21.99
C LYS A 324 0.46 -18.56 -21.86
N GLU A 325 0.55 -19.35 -20.80
CA GLU A 325 1.59 -20.38 -20.71
C GLU A 325 1.33 -21.44 -21.78
N GLU A 326 2.40 -21.82 -22.51
CA GLU A 326 2.34 -22.91 -23.49
C GLU A 326 2.01 -24.21 -22.73
N GLY A 327 0.75 -24.60 -22.69
CA GLY A 327 0.31 -25.84 -22.03
C GLY A 327 -1.18 -25.95 -21.67
N GLU A 328 -1.94 -24.86 -21.74
CA GLU A 328 -3.39 -24.90 -21.57
C GLU A 328 -4.12 -24.79 -22.90
N GLY A 329 -4.19 -25.93 -23.62
CA GLY A 329 -4.90 -26.12 -24.87
C GLY A 329 -5.75 -27.39 -24.81
#